data_fb4b03a5007eb0412c88d97569354d4a
#
_entry.id   fb4b03a5007eb0412c88d97569354d4a
#
_cell.length_a   1.000
_cell.length_b   1.000
_cell.length_c   1.000
_cell.angle_alpha   90.00
_cell.angle_beta   90.00
_cell.angle_gamma   90.00
#
_symmetry.space_group_name_H-M   'P 1'
#
loop_
_entity.id
_entity.type
_entity.pdbx_description
1 polymer ?
#
loop_
_entity_poly.entity_id
_entity_poly.type
_entity_poly.pdbx_seq_one_letter_code
_entity_poly.pdbx_strand_id
1 'polypeptide(L)'
;GGVFADDLPDKATLPSQVGQARDIAAKLVGVSARYIQDAKKIKESSPDLLAQITRGEISLNRAILENKLVERTSLVSELRREKPQTYNVILADPPWRYSTAHSEEHIGLPKDYYSSMDDSEISNLLQQLEIDIAENSVLLLWTTNSMLVRGLKIMEEWGFSYKTNLCWAKDTGGYPAGLGYYFKSRHEILLLGIKGSFLPLTRESVPSFLMTEPREHSRKPDEIYDIIESLYPGCNYLELFARHHREGWDCFGNETDKF
;
A
#
# COMPACT_ATOMS: atom_id res chain seq x y z
N GLY A 1 15.43 34.90 65.87
CA GLY A 1 15.11 35.84 64.91
C GLY A 1 14.55 35.15 63.66
N GLY A 2 13.26 35.22 63.39
CA GLY A 2 12.62 34.61 62.26
C GLY A 2 12.73 35.48 61.01
N VAL A 3 13.20 34.89 59.96
CA VAL A 3 13.03 35.35 58.60
C VAL A 3 12.04 34.39 58.00
N PHE A 4 10.85 34.82 57.68
CA PHE A 4 9.93 34.13 56.79
C PHE A 4 8.81 35.00 56.27
N ALA A 5 8.59 34.87 54.95
CA ALA A 5 7.39 35.24 54.23
C ALA A 5 7.32 36.67 53.71
N ASP A 6 8.12 36.96 52.66
CA ASP A 6 7.73 37.97 51.65
C ASP A 6 8.58 37.93 50.36
N ASP A 7 8.90 36.74 49.86
CA ASP A 7 9.48 36.59 48.50
C ASP A 7 8.83 35.44 47.73
N LEU A 8 7.51 35.45 47.64
CA LEU A 8 6.85 34.78 46.53
C LEU A 8 6.80 35.78 45.35
N PRO A 9 7.40 35.46 44.21
CA PRO A 9 7.29 36.31 43.05
C PRO A 9 5.81 36.45 42.68
N ASP A 10 5.41 37.67 42.50
CA ASP A 10 4.11 38.12 42.01
C ASP A 10 3.61 37.21 40.93
N LYS A 11 2.33 36.85 40.94
CA LYS A 11 1.67 36.00 39.92
C LYS A 11 2.11 36.45 38.55
N ALA A 12 3.11 35.77 37.99
CA ALA A 12 3.55 35.99 36.64
C ALA A 12 2.32 35.82 35.74
N THR A 13 1.89 36.87 35.15
CA THR A 13 0.89 36.91 34.10
C THR A 13 1.29 35.85 33.06
N LEU A 14 0.58 34.71 33.04
CA LEU A 14 0.79 33.67 32.08
C LEU A 14 0.63 34.27 30.68
N PRO A 15 1.61 34.13 29.80
CA PRO A 15 1.52 34.63 28.45
C PRO A 15 0.32 34.01 27.74
N SER A 16 -0.49 34.80 27.10
CA SER A 16 -1.75 34.44 26.46
C SER A 16 -1.60 33.64 25.14
N GLN A 17 -0.46 32.97 24.92
CA GLN A 17 -0.21 32.19 23.72
C GLN A 17 0.08 30.74 24.04
N VAL A 18 -0.78 29.83 23.55
CA VAL A 18 -0.68 28.37 23.69
C VAL A 18 0.70 27.83 23.26
N GLY A 19 1.41 28.49 22.34
CA GLY A 19 2.76 28.14 21.90
C GLY A 19 3.83 28.28 23.01
N GLN A 20 3.71 29.28 23.89
CA GLN A 20 4.69 29.52 24.95
C GLN A 20 4.57 28.52 26.12
N ALA A 21 3.35 28.06 26.44
CA ALA A 21 3.13 27.07 27.51
C ALA A 21 3.77 25.71 27.12
N ARG A 22 3.66 25.32 25.84
CA ARG A 22 4.30 24.10 25.33
C ARG A 22 5.83 24.17 25.43
N ASP A 23 6.40 25.30 25.03
CA ASP A 23 7.85 25.49 24.98
C ASP A 23 8.43 25.55 26.41
N ILE A 24 7.70 26.13 27.36
CA ILE A 24 8.06 26.13 28.80
C ILE A 24 8.01 24.69 29.32
N ALA A 25 6.93 23.94 29.07
CA ALA A 25 6.82 22.55 29.52
C ALA A 25 7.95 21.68 28.94
N ALA A 26 8.29 21.85 27.68
CA ALA A 26 9.37 21.12 27.02
C ALA A 26 10.73 21.38 27.68
N LYS A 27 11.03 22.62 28.01
CA LYS A 27 12.25 23.01 28.75
C LYS A 27 12.31 22.43 30.15
N LEU A 28 11.20 22.41 30.87
CA LEU A 28 11.14 21.89 32.26
C LEU A 28 11.44 20.39 32.34
N VAL A 29 11.02 19.60 31.34
CA VAL A 29 11.25 18.15 31.32
C VAL A 29 12.37 17.71 30.38
N GLY A 30 13.09 18.65 29.77
CA GLY A 30 14.26 18.35 28.94
C GLY A 30 13.95 17.64 27.61
N VAL A 31 12.76 17.90 27.05
CA VAL A 31 12.33 17.29 25.76
C VAL A 31 12.01 18.37 24.71
N SER A 32 11.77 17.96 23.47
CA SER A 32 11.36 18.91 22.43
C SER A 32 9.89 19.34 22.59
N ALA A 33 9.56 20.56 22.16
CA ALA A 33 8.18 21.05 22.13
C ALA A 33 7.25 20.15 21.29
N ARG A 34 7.79 19.54 20.21
CA ARG A 34 7.08 18.55 19.41
C ARG A 34 6.72 17.29 20.22
N TYR A 35 7.63 16.82 21.05
CA TYR A 35 7.40 15.66 21.91
C TYR A 35 6.23 15.89 22.87
N ILE A 36 6.13 17.09 23.45
CA ILE A 36 4.99 17.47 24.31
C ILE A 36 3.67 17.50 23.53
N GLN A 37 3.71 18.02 22.31
CA GLN A 37 2.51 18.06 21.44
C GLN A 37 2.03 16.66 21.05
N ASP A 38 2.95 15.78 20.69
CA ASP A 38 2.64 14.40 20.32
C ASP A 38 2.10 13.61 21.53
N ALA A 39 2.69 13.79 22.72
CA ALA A 39 2.18 13.19 23.97
C ALA A 39 0.76 13.67 24.31
N LYS A 40 0.48 14.97 24.10
CA LYS A 40 -0.86 15.53 24.31
C LYS A 40 -1.86 14.94 23.34
N LYS A 41 -1.50 14.79 22.07
CA LYS A 41 -2.36 14.18 21.05
C LYS A 41 -2.72 12.74 21.43
N ILE A 42 -1.75 11.92 21.85
CA ILE A 42 -2.01 10.54 22.29
C ILE A 42 -2.93 10.52 23.50
N LYS A 43 -2.72 11.44 24.48
CA LYS A 43 -3.61 11.55 25.65
C LYS A 43 -5.06 11.79 25.26
N GLU A 44 -5.30 12.60 24.24
CA GLU A 44 -6.64 12.98 23.78
C GLU A 44 -7.28 11.91 22.88
N SER A 45 -6.49 11.25 22.00
CA SER A 45 -7.01 10.34 20.99
C SER A 45 -6.94 8.86 21.35
N SER A 46 -6.03 8.44 22.25
CA SER A 46 -5.76 7.02 22.53
C SER A 46 -5.36 6.78 23.98
N PRO A 47 -6.33 6.81 24.92
CA PRO A 47 -6.06 6.62 26.36
C PRO A 47 -5.36 5.30 26.68
N ASP A 48 -5.64 4.23 25.92
CA ASP A 48 -5.01 2.93 26.11
C ASP A 48 -3.51 2.94 25.77
N LEU A 49 -3.10 3.65 24.72
CA LEU A 49 -1.69 3.85 24.41
C LEU A 49 -0.98 4.68 25.49
N LEU A 50 -1.68 5.68 26.03
CA LEU A 50 -1.13 6.45 27.17
C LEU A 50 -0.91 5.55 28.38
N ALA A 51 -1.83 4.65 28.70
CA ALA A 51 -1.69 3.69 29.78
C ALA A 51 -0.48 2.77 29.58
N GLN A 52 -0.26 2.26 28.36
CA GLN A 52 0.91 1.45 28.01
C GLN A 52 2.23 2.22 28.16
N ILE A 53 2.26 3.50 27.73
CA ILE A 53 3.43 4.37 27.94
C ILE A 53 3.70 4.54 29.45
N THR A 54 2.67 4.79 30.24
CA THR A 54 2.80 5.01 31.68
C THR A 54 3.31 3.79 32.41
N ARG A 55 2.95 2.56 31.92
CA ARG A 55 3.49 1.30 32.46
C ARG A 55 4.87 0.94 31.92
N GLY A 56 5.40 1.73 30.99
CA GLY A 56 6.71 1.46 30.37
C GLY A 56 6.70 0.32 29.35
N GLU A 57 5.54 -0.14 28.91
CA GLU A 57 5.38 -1.23 27.93
C GLU A 57 5.79 -0.81 26.52
N ILE A 58 5.53 0.45 26.18
CA ILE A 58 5.91 1.03 24.87
C ILE A 58 6.52 2.41 25.04
N SER A 59 7.38 2.82 24.11
CA SER A 59 7.91 4.18 24.06
C SER A 59 6.88 5.15 23.47
N LEU A 60 6.99 6.45 23.77
CA LEU A 60 6.15 7.47 23.16
C LEU A 60 6.27 7.47 21.63
N ASN A 61 7.46 7.28 21.07
CA ASN A 61 7.65 7.21 19.62
C ASN A 61 6.87 6.04 19.02
N ARG A 62 6.83 4.90 19.70
CA ARG A 62 6.03 3.76 19.26
C ARG A 62 4.54 4.07 19.33
N ALA A 63 4.08 4.66 20.42
CA ALA A 63 2.69 5.06 20.59
C ALA A 63 2.24 6.10 19.52
N ILE A 64 3.10 7.06 19.16
CA ILE A 64 2.83 8.01 18.06
C ILE A 64 2.58 7.28 16.75
N LEU A 65 3.40 6.30 16.46
CA LEU A 65 3.27 5.52 15.23
C LEU A 65 2.01 4.64 15.23
N GLU A 66 1.69 4.00 16.35
CA GLU A 66 0.46 3.20 16.52
C GLU A 66 -0.79 4.06 16.43
N ASN A 67 -0.79 5.25 17.07
CA ASN A 67 -1.90 6.19 16.97
C ASN A 67 -2.16 6.65 15.52
N LYS A 68 -1.10 6.97 14.77
CA LYS A 68 -1.23 7.31 13.35
C LYS A 68 -1.79 6.16 12.52
N LEU A 69 -1.45 4.92 12.89
CA LEU A 69 -1.97 3.74 12.22
C LEU A 69 -3.48 3.59 12.47
N VAL A 70 -3.91 3.72 13.74
CA VAL A 70 -5.33 3.68 14.13
C VAL A 70 -6.12 4.79 13.40
N GLU A 71 -5.61 6.03 13.37
CA GLU A 71 -6.25 7.15 12.66
C GLU A 71 -6.42 6.85 11.17
N ARG A 72 -5.41 6.27 10.52
CA ARG A 72 -5.47 5.88 9.10
C ARG A 72 -6.49 4.77 8.86
N THR A 73 -6.50 3.74 9.69
CA THR A 73 -7.44 2.63 9.57
C THR A 73 -8.88 3.11 9.78
N SER A 74 -9.11 3.99 10.74
CA SER A 74 -10.42 4.62 10.97
C SER A 74 -10.88 5.44 9.76
N LEU A 75 -10.00 6.28 9.20
CA LEU A 75 -10.31 7.07 8.02
C LEU A 75 -10.70 6.18 6.81
N VAL A 76 -9.96 5.10 6.58
CA VAL A 76 -10.27 4.14 5.51
C VAL A 76 -11.63 3.48 5.74
N SER A 77 -11.95 3.09 6.99
CA SER A 77 -13.25 2.48 7.32
C SER A 77 -14.42 3.44 7.16
N GLU A 78 -14.22 4.74 7.43
CA GLU A 78 -15.21 5.80 7.20
C GLU A 78 -15.45 5.99 5.69
N LEU A 79 -14.39 6.10 4.89
CA LEU A 79 -14.47 6.21 3.42
C LEU A 79 -15.22 5.02 2.81
N ARG A 80 -14.98 3.81 3.33
CA ARG A 80 -15.69 2.60 2.89
C ARG A 80 -17.20 2.66 3.15
N ARG A 81 -17.64 3.27 4.26
CA ARG A 81 -19.07 3.41 4.59
C ARG A 81 -19.77 4.44 3.71
N GLU A 82 -19.06 5.53 3.38
CA GLU A 82 -19.64 6.66 2.63
C GLU A 82 -19.71 6.39 1.12
N LYS A 83 -18.73 5.65 0.56
CA LYS A 83 -18.61 5.36 -0.87
C LYS A 83 -18.23 3.89 -1.11
N PRO A 84 -19.18 2.96 -1.08
CA PRO A 84 -18.90 1.52 -1.18
C PRO A 84 -18.26 1.07 -2.50
N GLN A 85 -18.20 1.94 -3.52
CA GLN A 85 -17.59 1.65 -4.83
C GLN A 85 -16.27 2.40 -5.08
N THR A 86 -15.72 3.10 -4.09
CA THR A 86 -14.43 3.79 -4.20
C THR A 86 -13.32 2.89 -3.68
N TYR A 87 -12.31 2.60 -4.49
CA TYR A 87 -11.25 1.64 -4.17
C TYR A 87 -9.95 2.32 -3.72
N ASN A 88 -9.37 1.81 -2.64
CA ASN A 88 -8.09 2.27 -2.10
C ASN A 88 -6.94 1.37 -2.52
N VAL A 89 -7.21 0.09 -2.78
CA VAL A 89 -6.21 -0.92 -3.13
C VAL A 89 -6.62 -1.60 -4.42
N ILE A 90 -5.80 -1.47 -5.43
CA ILE A 90 -6.03 -2.03 -6.75
C ILE A 90 -4.91 -3.04 -7.06
N LEU A 91 -5.28 -4.27 -7.39
CA LEU A 91 -4.41 -5.28 -7.96
C LEU A 91 -4.79 -5.48 -9.43
N ALA A 92 -3.81 -5.54 -10.34
CA ALA A 92 -4.07 -5.71 -11.76
C ALA A 92 -3.06 -6.66 -12.41
N ASP A 93 -3.54 -7.59 -13.25
CA ASP A 93 -2.74 -8.51 -14.05
C ASP A 93 -3.13 -8.41 -15.52
N PRO A 94 -2.74 -7.33 -16.24
CA PRO A 94 -3.19 -7.12 -17.61
C PRO A 94 -2.76 -8.25 -18.56
N PRO A 95 -3.62 -8.65 -19.51
CA PRO A 95 -3.30 -9.64 -20.53
C PRO A 95 -2.45 -9.00 -21.64
N TRP A 96 -1.17 -8.77 -21.34
CA TRP A 96 -0.23 -8.07 -22.21
C TRP A 96 -0.15 -8.69 -23.61
N ARG A 97 -0.30 -7.86 -24.66
CA ARG A 97 -0.02 -8.29 -26.02
C ARG A 97 1.48 -8.26 -26.29
N TYR A 98 2.05 -9.42 -26.54
CA TYR A 98 3.45 -9.55 -26.96
C TYR A 98 3.56 -9.34 -28.46
N SER A 99 4.11 -8.19 -28.89
CA SER A 99 4.48 -7.99 -30.29
C SER A 99 5.86 -8.59 -30.53
N THR A 100 5.92 -9.77 -31.12
CA THR A 100 7.18 -10.30 -31.66
C THR A 100 7.13 -10.18 -33.17
N ALA A 101 8.18 -9.66 -33.79
CA ALA A 101 8.29 -9.55 -35.25
C ALA A 101 8.21 -10.91 -35.98
N HIS A 102 8.08 -12.00 -35.26
CA HIS A 102 7.98 -13.38 -35.76
C HIS A 102 6.82 -14.17 -35.17
N SER A 103 5.84 -13.51 -34.51
CA SER A 103 4.78 -14.23 -33.80
C SER A 103 3.64 -14.76 -34.63
N GLU A 104 3.59 -14.46 -35.93
CA GLU A 104 2.51 -14.98 -36.77
C GLU A 104 2.74 -16.41 -37.33
N GLU A 105 3.99 -16.91 -37.35
CA GLU A 105 4.26 -18.19 -37.99
C GLU A 105 5.06 -19.25 -37.19
N HIS A 106 5.73 -18.94 -36.08
CA HIS A 106 6.76 -19.85 -35.57
C HIS A 106 6.71 -20.26 -34.10
N ILE A 107 5.74 -19.82 -33.31
CA ILE A 107 5.55 -20.35 -31.95
C ILE A 107 4.18 -21.02 -31.97
N GLY A 108 4.14 -22.35 -31.97
CA GLY A 108 2.93 -23.17 -31.92
C GLY A 108 2.11 -22.99 -30.62
N LEU A 109 1.89 -21.76 -30.24
CA LEU A 109 0.94 -21.37 -29.20
C LEU A 109 -0.42 -21.30 -29.86
N PRO A 110 -1.43 -22.02 -29.38
CA PRO A 110 -2.79 -21.93 -29.89
C PRO A 110 -3.23 -20.46 -29.87
N LYS A 111 -3.74 -19.97 -31.01
CA LYS A 111 -4.24 -18.60 -31.23
C LYS A 111 -5.37 -18.20 -30.28
N ASP A 112 -5.88 -19.12 -29.49
CA ASP A 112 -7.11 -19.00 -28.71
C ASP A 112 -6.91 -18.96 -27.19
N TYR A 113 -5.66 -18.87 -26.68
CA TYR A 113 -5.47 -19.02 -25.23
C TYR A 113 -5.77 -17.75 -24.41
N TYR A 114 -5.71 -16.54 -24.99
CA TYR A 114 -6.10 -15.28 -24.30
C TYR A 114 -6.41 -14.17 -25.30
N SER A 115 -7.51 -13.46 -25.10
CA SER A 115 -7.71 -12.15 -25.71
C SER A 115 -6.72 -11.16 -25.09
N SER A 116 -5.54 -11.01 -25.72
CA SER A 116 -4.58 -10.00 -25.28
C SER A 116 -5.11 -8.60 -25.60
N MET A 117 -4.85 -7.64 -24.70
CA MET A 117 -5.22 -6.25 -24.87
C MET A 117 -4.00 -5.41 -25.29
N ASP A 118 -4.25 -4.39 -26.11
CA ASP A 118 -3.21 -3.41 -26.39
C ASP A 118 -3.12 -2.34 -25.27
N ASP A 119 -2.09 -1.50 -25.32
CA ASP A 119 -1.83 -0.53 -24.27
C ASP A 119 -2.96 0.48 -24.12
N SER A 120 -3.60 0.88 -25.23
CA SER A 120 -4.70 1.85 -25.20
C SER A 120 -5.97 1.25 -24.59
N GLU A 121 -6.24 -0.02 -24.83
CA GLU A 121 -7.35 -0.75 -24.23
C GLU A 121 -7.15 -0.86 -22.71
N ILE A 122 -5.93 -1.23 -22.26
CA ILE A 122 -5.59 -1.32 -20.84
C ILE A 122 -5.67 0.07 -20.17
N SER A 123 -5.08 1.09 -20.80
CA SER A 123 -5.07 2.46 -20.27
C SER A 123 -6.47 3.02 -20.04
N ASN A 124 -7.38 2.78 -20.96
CA ASN A 124 -8.75 3.29 -20.89
C ASN A 124 -9.69 2.47 -19.99
N LEU A 125 -9.25 1.33 -19.47
CA LEU A 125 -10.13 0.39 -18.77
C LEU A 125 -10.82 1.01 -17.54
N LEU A 126 -10.11 1.76 -16.72
CA LEU A 126 -10.68 2.39 -15.52
C LEU A 126 -11.81 3.35 -15.87
N GLN A 127 -11.65 4.12 -16.95
CA GLN A 127 -12.68 5.03 -17.44
C GLN A 127 -13.86 4.27 -18.05
N GLN A 128 -13.60 3.23 -18.83
CA GLN A 128 -14.67 2.41 -19.48
C GLN A 128 -15.53 1.69 -18.45
N LEU A 129 -14.96 1.25 -17.34
CA LEU A 129 -15.66 0.57 -16.26
C LEU A 129 -16.23 1.54 -15.20
N GLU A 130 -16.06 2.86 -15.39
CA GLU A 130 -16.50 3.89 -14.44
C GLU A 130 -16.01 3.63 -12.99
N ILE A 131 -14.78 3.08 -12.87
CA ILE A 131 -14.20 2.71 -11.58
C ILE A 131 -13.79 3.97 -10.83
N ASP A 132 -14.35 4.15 -9.62
CA ASP A 132 -13.98 5.24 -8.72
C ASP A 132 -12.79 4.84 -7.85
N ILE A 133 -11.63 5.48 -8.11
CA ILE A 133 -10.39 5.27 -7.36
C ILE A 133 -10.22 6.39 -6.35
N ALA A 134 -10.00 6.04 -5.09
CA ALA A 134 -9.78 6.98 -4.02
C ALA A 134 -8.59 7.92 -4.31
N GLU A 135 -8.69 9.16 -3.85
CA GLU A 135 -7.62 10.14 -3.95
C GLU A 135 -6.31 9.63 -3.32
N ASN A 136 -6.43 8.88 -2.22
CA ASN A 136 -5.31 8.21 -1.55
C ASN A 136 -5.45 6.71 -1.75
N SER A 137 -4.64 6.15 -2.65
CA SER A 137 -4.74 4.74 -3.07
C SER A 137 -3.40 4.16 -3.49
N VAL A 138 -3.35 2.83 -3.57
CA VAL A 138 -2.20 2.05 -4.04
C VAL A 138 -2.61 1.16 -5.21
N LEU A 139 -1.75 1.10 -6.21
CA LEU A 139 -1.84 0.17 -7.33
C LEU A 139 -0.70 -0.84 -7.24
N LEU A 140 -1.06 -2.12 -7.32
CA LEU A 140 -0.14 -3.23 -7.50
C LEU A 140 -0.37 -3.81 -8.90
N LEU A 141 0.60 -3.65 -9.79
CA LEU A 141 0.46 -3.97 -11.21
C LEU A 141 1.46 -5.06 -11.63
N TRP A 142 0.95 -6.23 -12.00
CA TRP A 142 1.77 -7.30 -12.51
C TRP A 142 2.34 -6.98 -13.90
N THR A 143 3.61 -7.24 -14.06
CA THR A 143 4.29 -7.11 -15.34
C THR A 143 5.40 -8.16 -15.49
N THR A 144 5.75 -8.46 -16.71
CA THR A 144 6.95 -9.25 -17.02
C THR A 144 8.12 -8.33 -17.35
N ASN A 145 9.35 -8.86 -17.35
CA ASN A 145 10.54 -8.07 -17.68
C ASN A 145 10.45 -7.35 -19.02
N SER A 146 9.89 -8.02 -20.02
CA SER A 146 9.74 -7.45 -21.36
C SER A 146 8.67 -6.37 -21.45
N MET A 147 7.72 -6.36 -20.50
CA MET A 147 6.61 -5.39 -20.43
C MET A 147 6.83 -4.30 -19.38
N LEU A 148 7.99 -4.27 -18.69
CA LEU A 148 8.26 -3.34 -17.58
C LEU A 148 7.99 -1.88 -17.95
N VAL A 149 8.52 -1.42 -19.09
CA VAL A 149 8.34 -0.02 -19.53
C VAL A 149 6.87 0.28 -19.82
N ARG A 150 6.14 -0.66 -20.42
CA ARG A 150 4.69 -0.53 -20.68
C ARG A 150 3.91 -0.51 -19.37
N GLY A 151 4.25 -1.38 -18.42
CA GLY A 151 3.64 -1.39 -17.08
C GLY A 151 3.81 -0.06 -16.34
N LEU A 152 5.01 0.52 -16.36
CA LEU A 152 5.26 1.83 -15.77
C LEU A 152 4.43 2.94 -16.44
N LYS A 153 4.30 2.89 -17.77
CA LYS A 153 3.49 3.85 -18.52
C LYS A 153 2.00 3.74 -18.17
N ILE A 154 1.44 2.54 -18.14
CA ILE A 154 0.04 2.30 -17.75
C ILE A 154 -0.21 2.79 -16.30
N MET A 155 0.73 2.52 -15.39
CA MET A 155 0.66 3.00 -14.01
C MET A 155 0.55 4.53 -13.95
N GLU A 156 1.36 5.24 -14.73
CA GLU A 156 1.33 6.71 -14.83
C GLU A 156 0.01 7.21 -15.45
N GLU A 157 -0.46 6.58 -16.53
CA GLU A 157 -1.72 6.92 -17.21
C GLU A 157 -2.95 6.70 -16.30
N TRP A 158 -2.88 5.74 -15.37
CA TRP A 158 -3.89 5.55 -14.32
C TRP A 158 -3.76 6.53 -13.13
N GLY A 159 -2.78 7.43 -13.18
CA GLY A 159 -2.56 8.49 -12.18
C GLY A 159 -1.77 8.04 -10.96
N PHE A 160 -1.02 6.92 -11.05
CA PHE A 160 -0.18 6.43 -9.96
C PHE A 160 1.30 6.73 -10.20
N SER A 161 2.00 7.14 -9.15
CA SER A 161 3.45 7.34 -9.16
C SER A 161 4.16 6.09 -8.65
N TYR A 162 5.02 5.49 -9.46
CA TYR A 162 5.84 4.34 -9.07
C TYR A 162 6.66 4.62 -7.81
N LYS A 163 6.71 3.65 -6.90
CA LYS A 163 7.50 3.72 -5.66
C LYS A 163 8.49 2.60 -5.50
N THR A 164 8.07 1.37 -5.72
CA THR A 164 8.89 0.17 -5.54
C THR A 164 8.27 -1.00 -6.28
N ASN A 165 8.87 -2.18 -6.18
CA ASN A 165 8.31 -3.41 -6.71
C ASN A 165 8.65 -4.60 -5.82
N LEU A 166 7.91 -5.69 -6.00
CA LEU A 166 8.21 -7.01 -5.50
C LEU A 166 8.54 -7.92 -6.69
N CYS A 167 9.59 -8.71 -6.56
CA CYS A 167 9.98 -9.73 -7.56
C CYS A 167 9.44 -11.09 -7.12
N TRP A 168 8.59 -11.68 -7.95
CA TRP A 168 8.15 -13.07 -7.76
C TRP A 168 9.04 -13.99 -8.59
N ALA A 169 9.93 -14.73 -7.94
CA ALA A 169 10.75 -15.76 -8.55
C ALA A 169 10.00 -17.11 -8.57
N LYS A 170 9.94 -17.70 -9.76
CA LYS A 170 9.32 -19.01 -9.98
C LYS A 170 10.31 -20.12 -9.63
N ASP A 171 10.04 -20.87 -8.57
CA ASP A 171 10.84 -22.04 -8.25
C ASP A 171 10.48 -23.20 -9.20
N THR A 172 11.33 -23.41 -10.17
CA THR A 172 11.16 -24.45 -11.22
C THR A 172 12.18 -25.59 -11.08
N GLY A 173 12.70 -25.81 -9.86
CA GLY A 173 13.68 -26.88 -9.63
C GLY A 173 15.01 -26.70 -10.36
N GLY A 174 15.41 -25.47 -10.66
CA GLY A 174 16.74 -25.16 -11.24
C GLY A 174 16.75 -24.92 -12.74
N TYR A 175 15.77 -25.37 -13.52
CA TYR A 175 15.75 -25.16 -14.98
C TYR A 175 14.96 -23.91 -15.35
N PRO A 176 15.43 -23.10 -16.31
CA PRO A 176 14.70 -21.94 -16.75
C PRO A 176 13.41 -22.37 -17.46
N ALA A 177 12.30 -21.97 -16.89
CA ALA A 177 11.00 -22.05 -17.56
C ALA A 177 10.69 -20.69 -18.13
N GLY A 178 10.36 -20.62 -19.41
CA GLY A 178 9.93 -19.40 -20.05
C GLY A 178 10.75 -19.05 -21.30
N LEU A 179 10.16 -18.16 -22.08
CA LEU A 179 10.74 -17.65 -23.31
C LEU A 179 11.64 -16.46 -23.02
N GLY A 180 12.64 -16.25 -23.84
CA GLY A 180 13.53 -15.10 -23.80
C GLY A 180 14.73 -15.29 -24.69
N TYR A 181 15.10 -14.24 -25.44
CA TYR A 181 16.21 -14.29 -26.41
C TYR A 181 17.55 -14.20 -25.69
N TYR A 182 17.68 -13.27 -24.73
CA TYR A 182 18.91 -13.07 -23.98
C TYR A 182 18.89 -13.85 -22.66
N PHE A 183 17.83 -13.68 -21.90
CA PHE A 183 17.65 -14.35 -20.61
C PHE A 183 16.34 -15.10 -20.57
N LYS A 184 16.35 -16.32 -20.08
CA LYS A 184 15.13 -17.08 -19.81
C LYS A 184 14.43 -16.50 -18.58
N SER A 185 13.20 -16.04 -18.75
CA SER A 185 12.46 -15.39 -17.66
C SER A 185 12.02 -16.42 -16.61
N ARG A 186 12.46 -16.22 -15.38
CA ARG A 186 12.09 -17.03 -14.20
C ARG A 186 11.37 -16.21 -13.13
N HIS A 187 11.06 -14.97 -13.42
CA HIS A 187 10.38 -14.11 -12.45
C HIS A 187 9.41 -13.16 -13.16
N GLU A 188 8.47 -12.67 -12.39
CA GLU A 188 7.59 -11.56 -12.74
C GLU A 188 7.73 -10.46 -11.70
N ILE A 189 7.31 -9.27 -12.06
CA ILE A 189 7.47 -8.07 -11.24
C ILE A 189 6.08 -7.55 -10.88
N LEU A 190 5.83 -7.33 -9.61
CA LEU A 190 4.67 -6.63 -9.09
C LEU A 190 5.08 -5.19 -8.80
N LEU A 191 4.75 -4.27 -9.69
CA LEU A 191 5.00 -2.84 -9.51
C LEU A 191 4.06 -2.29 -8.44
N LEU A 192 4.57 -1.42 -7.57
CA LEU A 192 3.76 -0.68 -6.62
C LEU A 192 3.84 0.80 -6.93
N GLY A 193 2.69 1.41 -7.15
CA GLY A 193 2.52 2.86 -7.33
C GLY A 193 1.50 3.42 -6.35
N ILE A 194 1.63 4.69 -6.01
CA ILE A 194 0.67 5.39 -5.14
C ILE A 194 0.08 6.61 -5.84
N LYS A 195 -1.19 6.88 -5.53
CA LYS A 195 -1.89 8.12 -5.82
C LYS A 195 -2.10 8.86 -4.50
N GLY A 196 -1.87 10.17 -4.48
CA GLY A 196 -1.95 10.96 -3.27
C GLY A 196 -0.92 10.56 -2.20
N SER A 197 -1.35 10.34 -0.97
CA SER A 197 -0.51 9.96 0.18
C SER A 197 -1.07 8.72 0.87
N PHE A 198 -0.72 7.53 0.38
CA PHE A 198 -1.22 6.25 0.89
C PHE A 198 -0.06 5.30 1.22
N LEU A 199 0.31 5.25 2.50
CA LEU A 199 1.31 4.33 3.05
C LEU A 199 0.64 3.08 3.61
N PRO A 200 1.38 1.96 3.79
CA PRO A 200 0.87 0.80 4.51
C PRO A 200 0.25 1.19 5.85
N LEU A 201 -0.87 0.56 6.17
CA LEU A 201 -1.61 0.80 7.42
C LEU A 201 -1.03 0.02 8.59
N THR A 202 -0.22 -0.99 8.30
CA THR A 202 0.50 -1.80 9.29
C THR A 202 1.99 -1.54 9.24
N ARG A 203 2.73 -2.16 10.16
CA ARG A 203 4.21 -2.10 10.23
C ARG A 203 4.85 -3.40 9.77
N GLU A 204 4.12 -4.23 9.09
CA GLU A 204 4.69 -5.46 8.60
C GLU A 204 5.86 -5.18 7.66
N SER A 205 6.93 -5.93 7.85
CA SER A 205 8.11 -5.90 6.99
C SER A 205 7.99 -7.02 5.98
N VAL A 206 7.57 -6.67 4.77
CA VAL A 206 7.43 -7.62 3.67
C VAL A 206 8.69 -7.55 2.81
N PRO A 207 9.36 -8.70 2.57
CA PRO A 207 10.47 -8.73 1.62
C PRO A 207 10.03 -8.35 0.21
N SER A 208 10.88 -7.66 -0.54
CA SER A 208 10.64 -7.35 -1.95
C SER A 208 10.89 -8.53 -2.90
N PHE A 209 11.00 -9.74 -2.35
CA PHE A 209 11.28 -10.96 -3.07
C PHE A 209 10.41 -12.10 -2.52
N LEU A 210 9.63 -12.72 -3.41
CA LEU A 210 8.82 -13.88 -3.11
C LEU A 210 9.28 -15.04 -4.01
N MET A 211 9.50 -16.22 -3.47
CA MET A 211 9.82 -17.43 -4.23
C MET A 211 8.79 -18.50 -3.92
N THR A 212 8.05 -18.91 -4.94
CA THR A 212 7.05 -19.98 -4.84
C THR A 212 7.09 -20.85 -6.09
N GLU A 213 6.61 -22.06 -5.97
CA GLU A 213 6.39 -22.92 -7.13
C GLU A 213 5.31 -22.31 -8.05
N PRO A 214 5.54 -22.26 -9.37
CA PRO A 214 4.51 -21.85 -10.32
C PRO A 214 3.38 -22.90 -10.30
N ARG A 215 2.16 -22.40 -10.30
CA ARG A 215 0.96 -23.22 -10.41
C ARG A 215 0.47 -23.27 -11.87
N GLU A 216 -0.83 -23.28 -12.07
CA GLU A 216 -1.43 -23.29 -13.40
C GLU A 216 -0.94 -22.09 -14.22
N HIS A 217 -1.02 -22.20 -15.54
CA HIS A 217 -0.51 -21.16 -16.43
C HIS A 217 -1.15 -19.80 -16.14
N SER A 218 -0.31 -18.78 -15.96
CA SER A 218 -0.67 -17.39 -15.63
C SER A 218 -1.26 -17.16 -14.24
N ARG A 219 -1.41 -18.17 -13.39
CA ARG A 219 -1.87 -17.98 -12.03
C ARG A 219 -0.76 -17.31 -11.20
N LYS A 220 -1.11 -16.22 -10.53
CA LYS A 220 -0.21 -15.52 -9.60
C LYS A 220 -0.23 -16.21 -8.23
N PRO A 221 0.80 -15.99 -7.39
CA PRO A 221 0.83 -16.57 -6.04
C PRO A 221 -0.27 -15.97 -5.16
N ASP A 222 -1.02 -16.82 -4.45
CA ASP A 222 -2.10 -16.37 -3.57
C ASP A 222 -1.56 -15.60 -2.36
N GLU A 223 -0.31 -15.83 -1.98
CA GLU A 223 0.42 -15.13 -0.92
C GLU A 223 0.45 -13.62 -1.13
N ILE A 224 0.29 -13.16 -2.38
CA ILE A 224 0.22 -11.71 -2.68
C ILE A 224 -1.03 -11.07 -2.08
N TYR A 225 -2.17 -11.75 -2.09
CA TYR A 225 -3.39 -11.23 -1.45
C TYR A 225 -3.21 -11.11 0.06
N ASP A 226 -2.62 -12.14 0.69
CA ASP A 226 -2.36 -12.14 2.14
C ASP A 226 -1.41 -10.99 2.52
N ILE A 227 -0.38 -10.76 1.72
CA ILE A 227 0.55 -9.63 1.86
C ILE A 227 -0.20 -8.30 1.73
N ILE A 228 -1.02 -8.13 0.70
CA ILE A 228 -1.77 -6.89 0.47
C ILE A 228 -2.73 -6.63 1.63
N GLU A 229 -3.49 -7.63 2.04
CA GLU A 229 -4.45 -7.53 3.14
C GLU A 229 -3.77 -7.25 4.48
N SER A 230 -2.59 -7.81 4.70
CA SER A 230 -1.79 -7.52 5.89
C SER A 230 -1.27 -6.08 5.92
N LEU A 231 -0.87 -5.53 4.77
CA LEU A 231 -0.38 -4.15 4.66
C LEU A 231 -1.50 -3.10 4.71
N TYR A 232 -2.69 -3.44 4.18
CA TYR A 232 -3.82 -2.52 4.00
C TYR A 232 -5.14 -3.09 4.55
N PRO A 233 -5.20 -3.54 5.81
CA PRO A 233 -6.39 -4.19 6.37
C PRO A 233 -7.62 -3.28 6.33
N GLY A 234 -8.77 -3.86 5.96
CA GLY A 234 -10.07 -3.18 5.97
C GLY A 234 -10.28 -2.16 4.84
N CYS A 235 -9.40 -2.13 3.85
CA CYS A 235 -9.55 -1.32 2.65
C CYS A 235 -10.64 -1.86 1.71
N ASN A 236 -11.02 -1.06 0.72
CA ASN A 236 -11.79 -1.50 -0.43
C ASN A 236 -10.83 -2.02 -1.49
N TYR A 237 -10.89 -3.32 -1.73
CA TYR A 237 -10.00 -3.99 -2.67
C TYR A 237 -10.69 -4.20 -4.01
N LEU A 238 -9.94 -3.97 -5.08
CA LEU A 238 -10.34 -4.23 -6.45
C LEU A 238 -9.28 -5.06 -7.14
N GLU A 239 -9.67 -6.14 -7.80
CA GLU A 239 -8.83 -6.85 -8.74
C GLU A 239 -9.31 -6.65 -10.17
N LEU A 240 -8.43 -6.11 -11.01
CA LEU A 240 -8.64 -5.96 -12.45
C LEU A 240 -8.00 -7.14 -13.20
N PHE A 241 -8.71 -7.65 -14.21
CA PHE A 241 -8.34 -8.84 -14.96
C PHE A 241 -8.35 -10.11 -14.11
N ALA A 242 -9.21 -10.13 -13.08
CA ALA A 242 -9.36 -11.23 -12.14
C ALA A 242 -9.67 -12.55 -12.85
N ARG A 243 -9.13 -13.65 -12.30
CA ARG A 243 -9.35 -15.01 -12.81
C ARG A 243 -9.99 -15.94 -11.79
N HIS A 244 -10.24 -15.45 -10.61
CA HIS A 244 -10.98 -16.13 -9.54
C HIS A 244 -11.59 -15.09 -8.62
N HIS A 245 -12.55 -15.53 -7.82
CA HIS A 245 -13.14 -14.70 -6.78
C HIS A 245 -12.36 -14.87 -5.46
N ARG A 246 -12.10 -13.75 -4.79
CA ARG A 246 -11.59 -13.73 -3.43
C ARG A 246 -12.57 -12.99 -2.52
N GLU A 247 -12.88 -13.57 -1.37
CA GLU A 247 -13.75 -12.93 -0.38
C GLU A 247 -13.19 -11.56 0.06
N GLY A 248 -14.03 -10.54 0.05
CA GLY A 248 -13.66 -9.16 0.39
C GLY A 248 -13.06 -8.35 -0.74
N TRP A 249 -12.91 -8.93 -1.95
CA TRP A 249 -12.43 -8.24 -3.15
C TRP A 249 -13.55 -8.11 -4.19
N ASP A 250 -13.66 -6.93 -4.79
CA ASP A 250 -14.41 -6.78 -6.03
C ASP A 250 -13.51 -7.17 -7.22
N CYS A 251 -14.06 -7.94 -8.13
CA CYS A 251 -13.30 -8.54 -9.24
C CYS A 251 -13.89 -8.15 -10.59
N PHE A 252 -13.06 -7.58 -11.46
CA PHE A 252 -13.39 -7.34 -12.87
C PHE A 252 -12.47 -8.15 -13.77
N GLY A 253 -13.02 -9.06 -14.54
CA GLY A 253 -12.28 -9.91 -15.45
C GLY A 253 -13.19 -10.80 -16.29
N ASN A 254 -12.68 -11.29 -17.43
CA ASN A 254 -13.44 -12.15 -18.33
C ASN A 254 -13.38 -13.64 -17.95
N GLU A 255 -12.57 -13.99 -16.94
CA GLU A 255 -12.26 -15.37 -16.54
C GLU A 255 -12.36 -15.56 -15.02
N THR A 256 -13.26 -14.85 -14.35
CA THR A 256 -13.37 -14.83 -12.87
C THR A 256 -13.63 -16.18 -12.21
N ASP A 257 -14.08 -17.19 -12.97
CA ASP A 257 -14.35 -18.56 -12.49
C ASP A 257 -13.30 -19.58 -12.99
N LYS A 258 -12.11 -19.12 -13.34
CA LYS A 258 -11.11 -20.01 -14.00
C LYS A 258 -10.34 -20.89 -13.01
N PHE A 259 -10.12 -20.44 -11.77
CA PHE A 259 -9.33 -21.14 -10.75
C PHE A 259 -10.10 -21.36 -9.45
#